data_8c118542c05dc93d231d0502755b1f08
#
_entry.id   8c118542c05dc93d231d0502755b1f08
#
_cell.length_a   1.000
_cell.length_b   1.000
_cell.length_c   1.000
_cell.angle_alpha   90.00
_cell.angle_beta   90.00
_cell.angle_gamma   90.00
#
_symmetry.space_group_name_H-M   'P 1'
#
loop_
_entity.id
_entity.type
_entity.pdbx_description
1 polymer ?
#
loop_
_entity_poly.entity_id
_entity_poly.type
_entity_poly.pdbx_seq_one_letter_code
_entity_poly.pdbx_strand_id
1 'polypeptide(L)'
;STQGYSSAASDVYKRQIPFYVNFAIFVSGTAWTQLRQAAYANSNIKMIASYAGMDNGKDGATHHANEDLAIVRAIPNVKILVPSNKKEMKEAIEIAIEYNGPVYIRVARDVVPDVEFDGEPEIGKSTIVRDNGNDFAIVYEGTAAGIAYKGFEALEQKGYKGKLINIFSIKPLDIDMINMISNNVKCILTIENHSIIGGLGGAISEILAQKKSHAPISFIGVNDVFTESGSATEVKEKYGLNIENIINKVEGMLK
;
A
#
# COMPACT_ATOMS: atom_id res chain seq x y z
N SER A 1 19.18 5.09 -14.24
CA SER A 1 20.18 5.78 -15.08
C SER A 1 19.93 7.29 -15.05
N THR A 2 21.00 8.07 -15.04
CA THR A 2 20.97 9.54 -14.98
C THR A 2 20.22 10.17 -16.15
N GLN A 3 20.10 9.48 -17.28
CA GLN A 3 19.39 9.95 -18.48
C GLN A 3 17.88 10.11 -18.30
N GLY A 4 17.22 9.25 -17.51
CA GLY A 4 15.76 9.36 -17.28
C GLY A 4 15.36 10.64 -16.55
N TYR A 5 16.18 11.10 -15.62
CA TYR A 5 15.90 12.32 -14.86
C TYR A 5 16.18 13.60 -15.63
N SER A 6 17.21 13.60 -16.47
CA SER A 6 17.50 14.73 -17.37
C SER A 6 16.35 14.93 -18.37
N SER A 7 15.80 13.84 -18.91
CA SER A 7 14.63 13.88 -19.78
C SER A 7 13.39 14.42 -19.07
N ALA A 8 13.09 13.93 -17.86
CA ALA A 8 11.95 14.40 -17.08
C ALA A 8 12.03 15.90 -16.75
N ALA A 9 13.21 16.41 -16.38
CA ALA A 9 13.39 17.83 -16.12
C ALA A 9 13.17 18.69 -17.37
N SER A 10 13.63 18.22 -18.53
CA SER A 10 13.39 18.89 -19.81
C SER A 10 11.89 18.91 -20.20
N ASP A 11 11.17 17.81 -19.89
CA ASP A 11 9.75 17.68 -20.18
C ASP A 11 8.91 18.59 -19.30
N VAL A 12 9.25 18.74 -18.01
CA VAL A 12 8.62 19.71 -17.10
C VAL A 12 8.80 21.15 -17.62
N TYR A 13 9.98 21.49 -18.11
CA TYR A 13 10.23 22.80 -18.71
C TYR A 13 9.35 23.07 -19.93
N LYS A 14 9.05 22.03 -20.71
CA LYS A 14 8.16 22.11 -21.88
C LYS A 14 6.67 22.03 -21.52
N ARG A 15 6.30 22.06 -20.23
CA ARG A 15 4.94 21.87 -19.70
C ARG A 15 4.35 20.48 -20.01
N GLN A 16 5.21 19.49 -20.24
CA GLN A 16 4.81 18.09 -20.33
C GLN A 16 4.73 17.49 -18.90
N ILE A 17 3.95 16.42 -18.75
CA ILE A 17 3.90 15.64 -17.51
C ILE A 17 4.75 14.39 -17.71
N PRO A 18 5.99 14.34 -17.17
CA PRO A 18 6.85 13.18 -17.33
C PRO A 18 6.40 12.02 -16.45
N PHE A 19 6.36 10.83 -17.04
CA PHE A 19 6.16 9.57 -16.34
C PHE A 19 7.48 8.80 -16.29
N TYR A 20 7.96 8.53 -15.07
CA TYR A 20 9.12 7.68 -14.85
C TYR A 20 8.65 6.30 -14.39
N VAL A 21 8.93 5.28 -15.21
CA VAL A 21 8.51 3.90 -14.96
C VAL A 21 9.73 3.04 -14.69
N ASN A 22 9.77 2.39 -13.53
CA ASN A 22 10.83 1.44 -13.17
C ASN A 22 10.35 0.52 -12.04
N PHE A 23 11.18 -0.45 -11.63
CA PHE A 23 10.92 -1.29 -10.46
C PHE A 23 10.88 -0.44 -9.19
N ALA A 24 9.97 -0.76 -8.29
CA ALA A 24 9.76 -0.01 -7.05
C ALA A 24 11.05 0.11 -6.22
N ILE A 25 11.85 -0.96 -6.13
CA ILE A 25 13.15 -0.95 -5.44
C ILE A 25 14.13 0.07 -6.01
N PHE A 26 14.14 0.27 -7.34
CA PHE A 26 15.03 1.23 -7.98
C PHE A 26 14.49 2.66 -7.94
N VAL A 27 13.17 2.84 -8.02
CA VAL A 27 12.53 4.16 -7.87
C VAL A 27 12.76 4.71 -6.47
N SER A 28 12.52 3.88 -5.44
CA SER A 28 12.64 4.29 -4.04
C SER A 28 14.09 4.26 -3.53
N GLY A 29 14.89 3.28 -3.93
CA GLY A 29 16.26 3.09 -3.47
C GLY A 29 17.28 3.85 -4.30
N THR A 30 17.60 3.36 -5.51
CA THR A 30 18.69 3.92 -6.34
C THR A 30 18.43 5.37 -6.75
N ALA A 31 17.17 5.74 -7.01
CA ALA A 31 16.78 7.07 -7.43
C ALA A 31 16.36 7.99 -6.27
N TRP A 32 16.55 7.58 -5.02
CA TRP A 32 16.05 8.30 -3.84
C TRP A 32 16.45 9.78 -3.79
N THR A 33 17.72 10.09 -4.06
CA THR A 33 18.21 11.47 -4.03
C THR A 33 17.49 12.36 -5.05
N GLN A 34 17.30 11.84 -6.28
CA GLN A 34 16.62 12.56 -7.35
C GLN A 34 15.13 12.71 -7.05
N LEU A 35 14.49 11.66 -6.52
CA LEU A 35 13.11 11.71 -6.06
C LEU A 35 12.93 12.79 -4.99
N ARG A 36 13.85 12.83 -4.00
CA ARG A 36 13.81 13.83 -2.94
C ARG A 36 13.96 15.26 -3.49
N GLN A 37 14.86 15.47 -4.46
CA GLN A 37 15.04 16.77 -5.09
C GLN A 37 13.82 17.19 -5.93
N ALA A 38 13.25 16.26 -6.70
CA ALA A 38 12.01 16.51 -7.45
C ALA A 38 10.84 16.87 -6.51
N ALA A 39 10.74 16.19 -5.38
CA ALA A 39 9.74 16.49 -4.36
C ALA A 39 9.97 17.84 -3.67
N TYR A 40 11.23 18.21 -3.39
CA TYR A 40 11.58 19.52 -2.86
C TYR A 40 11.19 20.66 -3.80
N ALA A 41 11.44 20.47 -5.10
CA ALA A 41 11.06 21.43 -6.15
C ALA A 41 9.55 21.38 -6.49
N ASN A 42 8.78 20.49 -5.88
CA ASN A 42 7.40 20.17 -6.23
C ASN A 42 7.20 19.92 -7.74
N SER A 43 8.15 19.22 -8.35
CA SER A 43 8.14 18.92 -9.79
C SER A 43 6.93 18.05 -10.14
N ASN A 44 6.26 18.37 -11.25
CA ASN A 44 5.09 17.62 -11.72
C ASN A 44 5.49 16.29 -12.39
N ILE A 45 6.11 15.38 -11.65
CA ILE A 45 6.59 14.07 -12.11
C ILE A 45 5.71 12.94 -11.55
N LYS A 46 5.42 11.94 -12.40
CA LYS A 46 4.68 10.74 -12.03
C LYS A 46 5.61 9.53 -12.05
N MET A 47 5.68 8.81 -10.95
CA MET A 47 6.53 7.65 -10.81
C MET A 47 5.66 6.39 -10.75
N ILE A 48 5.78 5.54 -11.75
CA ILE A 48 5.14 4.22 -11.77
C ILE A 48 6.15 3.22 -11.22
N ALA A 49 5.96 2.83 -9.98
CA ALA A 49 6.83 1.92 -9.25
C ALA A 49 6.27 0.49 -9.35
N SER A 50 6.69 -0.21 -10.38
CA SER A 50 6.26 -1.58 -10.66
C SER A 50 7.00 -2.60 -9.82
N TYR A 51 6.47 -3.83 -9.76
CA TYR A 51 7.11 -4.94 -9.04
C TYR A 51 7.24 -4.66 -7.54
N ALA A 52 6.16 -4.22 -6.93
CA ALA A 52 6.12 -3.87 -5.52
C ALA A 52 6.21 -5.09 -4.59
N GLY A 53 6.85 -4.92 -3.45
CA GLY A 53 6.97 -5.95 -2.43
C GLY A 53 7.63 -7.23 -2.94
N MET A 54 7.04 -8.37 -2.60
CA MET A 54 7.51 -9.72 -3.00
C MET A 54 7.00 -10.17 -4.39
N ASP A 55 6.33 -9.30 -5.15
CA ASP A 55 5.77 -9.68 -6.46
C ASP A 55 6.81 -10.05 -7.50
N ASN A 56 8.07 -9.65 -7.32
CA ASN A 56 9.19 -10.08 -8.14
C ASN A 56 9.50 -11.59 -8.02
N GLY A 57 9.08 -12.21 -6.90
CA GLY A 57 9.21 -13.63 -6.66
C GLY A 57 10.61 -14.20 -6.97
N LYS A 58 10.84 -14.66 -8.20
CA LYS A 58 12.07 -15.32 -8.63
C LYS A 58 13.33 -14.45 -8.59
N ASP A 59 13.18 -13.13 -8.72
CA ASP A 59 14.32 -12.22 -8.75
C ASP A 59 14.95 -12.05 -7.34
N GLY A 60 14.21 -12.38 -6.30
CA GLY A 60 14.70 -12.46 -4.92
C GLY A 60 14.95 -11.12 -4.26
N ALA A 61 15.63 -11.15 -3.11
CA ALA A 61 15.81 -10.04 -2.20
C ALA A 61 16.36 -8.75 -2.82
N THR A 62 17.20 -8.85 -3.85
CA THR A 62 17.79 -7.68 -4.51
C THR A 62 16.79 -6.87 -5.35
N HIS A 63 15.63 -7.46 -5.62
CA HIS A 63 14.57 -6.85 -6.44
C HIS A 63 13.24 -6.72 -5.69
N HIS A 64 13.09 -7.39 -4.54
CA HIS A 64 11.91 -7.23 -3.70
C HIS A 64 11.90 -5.83 -3.07
N ALA A 65 10.83 -5.07 -3.34
CA ALA A 65 10.67 -3.71 -2.82
C ALA A 65 9.85 -3.76 -1.52
N ASN A 66 10.45 -4.28 -0.45
CA ASN A 66 9.78 -4.44 0.83
C ASN A 66 9.83 -3.19 1.72
N GLU A 67 10.58 -2.16 1.34
CA GLU A 67 10.79 -0.92 2.10
C GLU A 67 10.42 0.36 1.31
N ASP A 68 9.90 0.25 0.10
CA ASP A 68 9.63 1.37 -0.80
C ASP A 68 8.64 2.39 -0.20
N LEU A 69 7.55 1.91 0.41
CA LEU A 69 6.59 2.81 1.06
C LEU A 69 7.23 3.55 2.25
N ALA A 70 8.01 2.87 3.07
CA ALA A 70 8.70 3.48 4.21
C ALA A 70 9.60 4.64 3.77
N ILE A 71 10.39 4.42 2.73
CA ILE A 71 11.33 5.40 2.17
C ILE A 71 10.57 6.59 1.56
N VAL A 72 9.56 6.32 0.73
CA VAL A 72 8.85 7.37 0.00
C VAL A 72 7.91 8.17 0.91
N ARG A 73 7.30 7.52 1.92
CA ARG A 73 6.46 8.20 2.92
C ARG A 73 7.22 9.30 3.66
N ALA A 74 8.50 9.11 3.92
CA ALA A 74 9.33 10.09 4.63
C ALA A 74 9.63 11.35 3.79
N ILE A 75 9.43 11.32 2.47
CA ILE A 75 9.74 12.46 1.59
C ILE A 75 8.54 13.42 1.56
N PRO A 76 8.68 14.70 1.95
CA PRO A 76 7.60 15.70 1.84
C PRO A 76 7.08 15.85 0.39
N ASN A 77 5.85 16.33 0.25
CA ASN A 77 5.15 16.66 -1.00
C ASN A 77 4.77 15.47 -1.91
N VAL A 78 5.38 14.29 -1.78
CA VAL A 78 5.02 13.13 -2.60
C VAL A 78 3.65 12.59 -2.18
N LYS A 79 2.74 12.40 -3.15
CA LYS A 79 1.53 11.60 -2.97
C LYS A 79 1.86 10.13 -3.27
N ILE A 80 1.25 9.20 -2.53
CA ILE A 80 1.48 7.76 -2.71
C ILE A 80 0.13 7.08 -2.91
N LEU A 81 -0.06 6.50 -4.09
CA LEU A 81 -1.25 5.76 -4.48
C LEU A 81 -0.91 4.28 -4.65
N VAL A 82 -1.78 3.40 -4.19
CA VAL A 82 -1.59 1.95 -4.17
C VAL A 82 -2.84 1.24 -4.71
N PRO A 83 -3.08 1.32 -6.04
CA PRO A 83 -4.27 0.74 -6.64
C PRO A 83 -4.35 -0.77 -6.43
N SER A 84 -5.54 -1.28 -6.13
CA SER A 84 -5.83 -2.68 -5.80
C SER A 84 -6.49 -3.48 -6.92
N ASN A 85 -6.97 -2.81 -7.96
CA ASN A 85 -7.62 -3.43 -9.10
C ASN A 85 -7.43 -2.60 -10.37
N LYS A 86 -7.98 -3.08 -11.50
CA LYS A 86 -7.86 -2.42 -12.81
C LYS A 86 -8.52 -1.04 -12.85
N LYS A 87 -9.69 -0.88 -12.20
CA LYS A 87 -10.41 0.40 -12.13
C LYS A 87 -9.55 1.42 -11.41
N GLU A 88 -9.10 1.10 -10.20
CA GLU A 88 -8.24 1.99 -9.41
C GLU A 88 -6.92 2.33 -10.11
N MET A 89 -6.33 1.38 -10.86
CA MET A 89 -5.11 1.67 -11.61
C MET A 89 -5.32 2.71 -12.70
N LYS A 90 -6.44 2.62 -13.44
CA LYS A 90 -6.80 3.63 -14.44
C LYS A 90 -7.00 4.99 -13.79
N GLU A 91 -7.76 5.04 -12.73
CA GLU A 91 -8.07 6.27 -12.00
C GLU A 91 -6.85 6.86 -11.30
N ALA A 92 -5.94 6.03 -10.79
CA ALA A 92 -4.66 6.52 -10.23
C ALA A 92 -3.84 7.30 -11.25
N ILE A 93 -3.85 6.87 -12.52
CA ILE A 93 -3.17 7.60 -13.60
C ILE A 93 -3.88 8.92 -13.89
N GLU A 94 -5.22 8.92 -14.00
CA GLU A 94 -6.02 10.12 -14.27
C GLU A 94 -5.86 11.14 -13.13
N ILE A 95 -6.00 10.71 -11.88
CA ILE A 95 -5.76 11.53 -10.68
C ILE A 95 -4.32 12.09 -10.67
N ALA A 96 -3.34 11.25 -11.03
CA ALA A 96 -1.96 11.71 -11.08
C ALA A 96 -1.72 12.77 -12.15
N ILE A 97 -2.38 12.69 -13.30
CA ILE A 97 -2.28 13.69 -14.37
C ILE A 97 -2.86 15.04 -13.89
N GLU A 98 -3.98 15.02 -13.20
CA GLU A 98 -4.65 16.23 -12.70
C GLU A 98 -3.91 16.87 -11.52
N TYR A 99 -3.26 16.06 -10.68
CA TYR A 99 -2.51 16.57 -9.52
C TYR A 99 -1.20 17.24 -9.96
N ASN A 100 -1.03 18.51 -9.63
CA ASN A 100 0.21 19.24 -9.90
C ASN A 100 1.25 19.01 -8.80
N GLY A 101 2.12 18.06 -8.99
CA GLY A 101 3.18 17.68 -8.04
C GLY A 101 3.63 16.22 -8.21
N PRO A 102 4.59 15.77 -7.40
CA PRO A 102 5.11 14.41 -7.49
C PRO A 102 4.11 13.37 -6.96
N VAL A 103 3.85 12.34 -7.78
CA VAL A 103 2.99 11.20 -7.42
C VAL A 103 3.77 9.90 -7.61
N TYR A 104 3.75 9.05 -6.59
CA TYR A 104 4.27 7.69 -6.59
C TYR A 104 3.09 6.71 -6.68
N ILE A 105 3.00 5.95 -7.77
CA ILE A 105 1.98 4.91 -7.96
C ILE A 105 2.65 3.56 -7.83
N ARG A 106 2.27 2.81 -6.80
CA ARG A 106 2.82 1.50 -6.48
C ARG A 106 2.02 0.42 -7.18
N VAL A 107 2.66 -0.39 -8.02
CA VAL A 107 1.99 -1.34 -8.92
C VAL A 107 2.50 -2.75 -8.71
N ALA A 108 1.57 -3.71 -8.60
CA ALA A 108 1.87 -5.12 -8.61
C ALA A 108 2.48 -5.58 -9.94
N ARG A 109 3.25 -6.67 -9.92
CA ARG A 109 3.65 -7.39 -11.13
C ARG A 109 2.57 -8.35 -11.60
N ASP A 110 2.03 -9.13 -10.67
CA ASP A 110 1.08 -10.19 -10.96
C ASP A 110 -0.33 -9.64 -11.11
N VAL A 111 -1.20 -10.45 -11.70
CA VAL A 111 -2.63 -10.14 -11.79
C VAL A 111 -3.18 -10.07 -10.37
N VAL A 112 -3.57 -8.88 -9.97
CA VAL A 112 -4.32 -8.69 -8.73
C VAL A 112 -5.75 -9.18 -8.99
N PRO A 113 -6.36 -9.97 -8.09
CA PRO A 113 -7.77 -10.34 -8.22
C PRO A 113 -8.63 -9.10 -8.40
N ASP A 114 -9.50 -9.12 -9.38
CA ASP A 114 -10.42 -8.02 -9.66
C ASP A 114 -11.55 -8.03 -8.62
N VAL A 115 -11.23 -7.51 -7.44
CA VAL A 115 -12.21 -7.31 -6.38
C VAL A 115 -12.97 -6.03 -6.71
N GLU A 116 -14.17 -6.18 -7.21
CA GLU A 116 -15.06 -5.05 -7.48
C GLU A 116 -15.67 -4.54 -6.16
N PHE A 117 -15.67 -3.24 -5.99
CA PHE A 117 -16.35 -2.54 -4.93
C PHE A 117 -16.81 -1.16 -5.40
N ASP A 118 -17.85 -0.65 -4.76
CA ASP A 118 -18.39 0.67 -5.04
C ASP A 118 -17.48 1.77 -4.49
N GLY A 119 -17.45 2.90 -5.18
CA GLY A 119 -16.69 4.10 -4.80
C GLY A 119 -15.74 4.55 -5.88
N GLU A 120 -15.46 5.84 -5.85
CA GLU A 120 -14.47 6.46 -6.72
C GLU A 120 -13.20 6.72 -5.88
N PRO A 121 -12.02 6.26 -6.32
CA PRO A 121 -10.78 6.51 -5.59
C PRO A 121 -10.44 8.00 -5.61
N GLU A 122 -9.98 8.47 -4.47
CA GLU A 122 -9.57 9.86 -4.26
C GLU A 122 -8.32 9.92 -3.39
N ILE A 123 -7.48 10.93 -3.61
CA ILE A 123 -6.29 11.16 -2.77
C ILE A 123 -6.73 11.42 -1.32
N GLY A 124 -6.24 10.62 -0.40
CA GLY A 124 -6.56 10.77 1.02
C GLY A 124 -7.89 10.14 1.45
N LYS A 125 -8.51 9.33 0.59
CA LYS A 125 -9.71 8.57 0.90
C LYS A 125 -9.48 7.07 0.80
N SER A 126 -10.28 6.33 1.56
CA SER A 126 -10.29 4.88 1.66
C SER A 126 -11.69 4.35 1.37
N THR A 127 -11.79 3.11 0.92
CA THR A 127 -13.07 2.50 0.57
C THR A 127 -13.39 1.34 1.49
N ILE A 128 -14.62 1.29 2.01
CA ILE A 128 -15.14 0.10 2.70
C ILE A 128 -15.62 -0.89 1.62
N VAL A 129 -14.90 -1.99 1.48
CA VAL A 129 -15.18 -3.06 0.50
C VAL A 129 -16.25 -4.01 1.02
N ARG A 130 -16.22 -4.30 2.33
CA ARG A 130 -17.20 -5.13 3.05
C ARG A 130 -17.49 -4.52 4.42
N ASP A 131 -18.74 -4.58 4.84
CA ASP A 131 -19.17 -4.20 6.18
C ASP A 131 -20.32 -5.10 6.62
N ASN A 132 -20.05 -5.98 7.58
CA ASN A 132 -21.08 -6.84 8.18
C ASN A 132 -21.05 -6.83 9.72
N GLY A 133 -20.21 -5.96 10.32
CA GLY A 133 -20.13 -5.80 11.76
C GLY A 133 -18.85 -5.18 12.28
N ASN A 134 -18.61 -5.31 13.59
CA ASN A 134 -17.59 -4.56 14.30
C ASN A 134 -16.65 -5.44 15.17
N ASP A 135 -16.57 -6.74 14.93
CA ASP A 135 -15.61 -7.55 15.68
C ASP A 135 -14.17 -7.19 15.28
N PHE A 136 -13.93 -6.95 13.99
CA PHE A 136 -12.60 -6.60 13.49
C PHE A 136 -12.67 -5.64 12.30
N ALA A 137 -11.56 -4.99 12.00
CA ALA A 137 -11.31 -4.36 10.69
C ALA A 137 -10.04 -4.93 10.08
N ILE A 138 -10.13 -5.44 8.84
CA ILE A 138 -8.97 -5.71 8.00
C ILE A 138 -8.76 -4.47 7.12
N VAL A 139 -7.55 -3.90 7.18
CA VAL A 139 -7.14 -2.74 6.39
C VAL A 139 -5.96 -3.15 5.51
N TYR A 140 -6.09 -3.03 4.19
CA TYR A 140 -5.06 -3.50 3.27
C TYR A 140 -4.64 -2.43 2.26
N GLU A 141 -3.44 -2.56 1.74
CA GLU A 141 -2.94 -1.78 0.62
C GLU A 141 -3.01 -2.59 -0.69
N GLY A 142 -3.10 -1.90 -1.82
CA GLY A 142 -3.37 -2.41 -3.16
C GLY A 142 -2.91 -3.83 -3.47
N THR A 143 -1.61 -4.10 -3.36
CA THR A 143 -1.05 -5.41 -3.77
C THR A 143 -1.41 -6.57 -2.82
N ALA A 144 -1.93 -6.27 -1.63
CA ALA A 144 -2.40 -7.25 -0.65
C ALA A 144 -3.91 -7.57 -0.79
N ALA A 145 -4.64 -6.96 -1.73
CA ALA A 145 -6.10 -7.07 -1.88
C ALA A 145 -6.59 -8.52 -1.92
N GLY A 146 -5.97 -9.36 -2.73
CA GLY A 146 -6.43 -10.74 -2.92
C GLY A 146 -6.38 -11.59 -1.66
N ILE A 147 -5.32 -11.46 -0.86
CA ILE A 147 -5.19 -12.23 0.38
C ILE A 147 -6.07 -11.64 1.49
N ALA A 148 -6.21 -10.32 1.54
CA ALA A 148 -7.08 -9.64 2.50
C ALA A 148 -8.55 -10.04 2.30
N TYR A 149 -9.01 -10.07 1.05
CA TYR A 149 -10.37 -10.48 0.70
C TYR A 149 -10.65 -11.93 1.11
N LYS A 150 -9.78 -12.87 0.74
CA LYS A 150 -9.91 -14.29 1.11
C LYS A 150 -9.87 -14.52 2.62
N GLY A 151 -9.01 -13.78 3.32
CA GLY A 151 -8.91 -13.82 4.78
C GLY A 151 -10.19 -13.31 5.46
N PHE A 152 -10.79 -12.25 4.92
CA PHE A 152 -12.07 -11.73 5.38
C PHE A 152 -13.18 -12.76 5.21
N GLU A 153 -13.33 -13.38 4.02
CA GLU A 153 -14.31 -14.43 3.77
C GLU A 153 -14.14 -15.63 4.70
N ALA A 154 -12.90 -16.04 4.97
CA ALA A 154 -12.62 -17.13 5.90
C ALA A 154 -13.07 -16.82 7.35
N LEU A 155 -12.89 -15.56 7.78
CA LEU A 155 -13.39 -15.10 9.09
C LEU A 155 -14.92 -15.03 9.13
N GLU A 156 -15.59 -14.59 8.04
CA GLU A 156 -17.05 -14.63 7.93
C GLU A 156 -17.59 -16.07 8.08
N GLN A 157 -16.98 -17.03 7.37
CA GLN A 157 -17.36 -18.44 7.46
C GLN A 157 -17.21 -19.01 8.87
N LYS A 158 -16.32 -18.46 9.68
CA LYS A 158 -16.16 -18.80 11.10
C LYS A 158 -17.15 -18.07 12.02
N GLY A 159 -17.98 -17.18 11.47
CA GLY A 159 -19.02 -16.44 12.21
C GLY A 159 -18.58 -15.08 12.75
N TYR A 160 -17.37 -14.63 12.48
CA TYR A 160 -16.92 -13.29 12.83
C TYR A 160 -17.51 -12.24 11.89
N LYS A 161 -17.77 -11.04 12.41
CA LYS A 161 -18.36 -9.94 11.63
C LYS A 161 -17.45 -8.72 11.69
N GLY A 162 -17.07 -8.18 10.55
CA GLY A 162 -16.08 -7.11 10.50
C GLY A 162 -16.21 -6.19 9.30
N LYS A 163 -15.14 -5.42 9.10
CA LYS A 163 -14.98 -4.52 7.97
C LYS A 163 -13.73 -4.87 7.18
N LEU A 164 -13.85 -4.79 5.85
CA LEU A 164 -12.71 -4.89 4.92
C LEU A 164 -12.52 -3.54 4.25
N ILE A 165 -11.34 -2.94 4.42
CA ILE A 165 -11.07 -1.57 4.02
C ILE A 165 -9.87 -1.53 3.09
N ASN A 166 -10.09 -0.98 1.91
CA ASN A 166 -9.05 -0.72 0.92
C ASN A 166 -8.45 0.67 1.12
N ILE A 167 -7.13 0.72 1.23
CA ILE A 167 -6.36 1.97 1.27
C ILE A 167 -5.77 2.23 -0.12
N PHE A 168 -6.43 3.09 -0.89
CA PHE A 168 -5.95 3.55 -2.19
C PHE A 168 -4.82 4.59 -2.06
N SER A 169 -4.87 5.44 -1.03
CA SER A 169 -3.90 6.50 -0.78
C SER A 169 -3.19 6.28 0.55
N ILE A 170 -1.89 6.00 0.49
CA ILE A 170 -1.03 5.88 1.69
C ILE A 170 -0.57 7.25 2.18
N LYS A 171 -0.44 8.20 1.27
CA LYS A 171 -0.03 9.57 1.61
C LYS A 171 -0.70 10.60 0.69
N PRO A 172 -1.60 11.41 1.25
CA PRO A 172 -2.09 11.38 2.64
C PRO A 172 -2.90 10.12 2.93
N LEU A 173 -2.95 9.71 4.18
CA LEU A 173 -3.83 8.64 4.65
C LEU A 173 -5.21 9.23 5.02
N ASP A 174 -6.26 8.43 4.89
CA ASP A 174 -7.62 8.77 5.32
C ASP A 174 -7.74 8.72 6.85
N ILE A 175 -7.46 9.84 7.48
CA ILE A 175 -7.49 9.97 8.95
C ILE A 175 -8.92 9.74 9.49
N ASP A 176 -9.95 10.17 8.77
CA ASP A 176 -11.34 10.03 9.21
C ASP A 176 -11.75 8.56 9.23
N MET A 177 -11.39 7.79 8.20
CA MET A 177 -11.60 6.34 8.15
C MET A 177 -10.89 5.64 9.30
N ILE A 178 -9.60 5.93 9.52
CA ILE A 178 -8.83 5.33 10.61
C ILE A 178 -9.42 5.66 11.97
N ASN A 179 -9.85 6.89 12.17
CA ASN A 179 -10.53 7.29 13.39
C ASN A 179 -11.86 6.55 13.59
N MET A 180 -12.64 6.43 12.53
CA MET A 180 -13.93 5.73 12.55
C MET A 180 -13.74 4.26 12.97
N ILE A 181 -12.86 3.50 12.28
CA ILE A 181 -12.65 2.10 12.61
C ILE A 181 -12.08 1.91 14.01
N SER A 182 -11.08 2.72 14.40
CA SER A 182 -10.41 2.58 15.68
C SER A 182 -11.31 2.81 16.90
N ASN A 183 -12.45 3.50 16.71
CA ASN A 183 -13.43 3.72 17.77
C ASN A 183 -14.57 2.69 17.77
N ASN A 184 -14.78 1.98 16.65
CA ASN A 184 -15.99 1.16 16.48
C ASN A 184 -15.72 -0.35 16.39
N VAL A 185 -14.48 -0.79 16.14
CA VAL A 185 -14.16 -2.22 16.09
C VAL A 185 -13.40 -2.68 17.34
N LYS A 186 -13.39 -3.99 17.60
CA LYS A 186 -12.66 -4.56 18.72
C LYS A 186 -11.17 -4.71 18.45
N CYS A 187 -10.77 -4.90 17.18
CA CYS A 187 -9.36 -4.97 16.77
C CYS A 187 -9.17 -4.57 15.31
N ILE A 188 -7.95 -4.15 14.95
CA ILE A 188 -7.53 -3.78 13.60
C ILE A 188 -6.40 -4.70 13.16
N LEU A 189 -6.50 -5.27 11.96
CA LEU A 189 -5.42 -6.01 11.32
C LEU A 189 -5.04 -5.29 10.02
N THR A 190 -3.76 -4.88 9.87
CA THR A 190 -3.24 -4.38 8.60
C THR A 190 -2.59 -5.49 7.80
N ILE A 191 -2.76 -5.47 6.49
CA ILE A 191 -2.15 -6.43 5.56
C ILE A 191 -1.45 -5.66 4.45
N GLU A 192 -0.16 -5.91 4.31
CA GLU A 192 0.68 -5.21 3.34
C GLU A 192 1.74 -6.14 2.72
N ASN A 193 1.89 -6.07 1.42
CA ASN A 193 3.00 -6.73 0.70
C ASN A 193 4.25 -5.83 0.77
N HIS A 194 4.70 -5.59 1.99
CA HIS A 194 5.75 -4.65 2.37
C HIS A 194 6.30 -5.08 3.74
N SER A 195 7.41 -4.52 4.18
CA SER A 195 7.85 -4.63 5.57
C SER A 195 6.80 -4.06 6.52
N ILE A 196 6.59 -4.69 7.66
CA ILE A 196 5.77 -4.13 8.75
C ILE A 196 6.35 -2.82 9.32
N ILE A 197 7.61 -2.51 8.98
CA ILE A 197 8.31 -1.30 9.44
C ILE A 197 8.10 -0.18 8.41
N GLY A 198 7.41 0.88 8.81
CA GLY A 198 7.26 2.10 8.03
C GLY A 198 6.25 2.04 6.88
N GLY A 199 5.59 0.89 6.63
CA GLY A 199 4.55 0.75 5.61
C GLY A 199 3.17 1.23 6.08
N LEU A 200 2.10 0.52 5.64
CA LEU A 200 0.71 0.82 5.99
C LEU A 200 0.46 0.73 7.49
N GLY A 201 0.88 -0.37 8.12
CA GLY A 201 0.71 -0.57 9.55
C GLY A 201 1.37 0.52 10.38
N GLY A 202 2.59 0.92 9.99
CA GLY A 202 3.30 2.05 10.59
C GLY A 202 2.53 3.37 10.43
N ALA A 203 2.01 3.66 9.23
CA ALA A 203 1.24 4.87 8.96
C ALA A 203 -0.03 4.98 9.83
N ILE A 204 -0.75 3.87 9.98
CA ILE A 204 -1.94 3.82 10.83
C ILE A 204 -1.55 3.99 12.31
N SER A 205 -0.48 3.33 12.74
CA SER A 205 0.00 3.41 14.12
C SER A 205 0.41 4.83 14.52
N GLU A 206 1.00 5.61 13.61
CA GLU A 206 1.35 7.02 13.81
C GLU A 206 0.11 7.89 14.13
N ILE A 207 -1.05 7.56 13.53
CA ILE A 207 -2.33 8.23 13.82
C ILE A 207 -2.87 7.75 15.17
N LEU A 208 -2.90 6.44 15.40
CA LEU A 208 -3.46 5.84 16.61
C LEU A 208 -2.70 6.25 17.87
N ALA A 209 -1.38 6.36 17.79
CA ALA A 209 -0.52 6.79 18.90
C ALA A 209 -0.83 8.21 19.43
N GLN A 210 -1.53 9.03 18.65
CA GLN A 210 -1.96 10.37 19.06
C GLN A 210 -3.32 10.37 19.79
N LYS A 211 -3.97 9.20 19.91
CA LYS A 211 -5.27 9.04 20.56
C LYS A 211 -5.10 8.56 22.02
N LYS A 212 -6.02 8.96 22.87
CA LYS A 212 -6.05 8.47 24.28
C LYS A 212 -6.40 6.98 24.38
N SER A 213 -7.20 6.47 23.43
CA SER A 213 -7.59 5.08 23.34
C SER A 213 -7.95 4.73 21.91
N HIS A 214 -7.72 3.50 21.54
CA HIS A 214 -8.07 2.94 20.22
C HIS A 214 -8.15 1.41 20.31
N ALA A 215 -8.79 0.77 19.32
CA ALA A 215 -8.74 -0.67 19.16
C ALA A 215 -7.29 -1.16 19.02
N PRO A 216 -6.92 -2.32 19.59
CA PRO A 216 -5.61 -2.93 19.40
C PRO A 216 -5.36 -3.18 17.90
N ILE A 217 -4.11 -3.01 17.48
CA ILE A 217 -3.68 -3.17 16.11
C ILE A 217 -2.61 -4.26 16.00
N SER A 218 -2.68 -5.06 14.94
CA SER A 218 -1.66 -6.04 14.56
C SER A 218 -1.37 -5.93 13.07
N PHE A 219 -0.22 -6.46 12.65
CA PHE A 219 0.29 -6.32 11.28
C PHE A 219 0.53 -7.68 10.65
N ILE A 220 0.23 -7.79 9.34
CA ILE A 220 0.72 -8.84 8.45
C ILE A 220 1.49 -8.17 7.33
N GLY A 221 2.74 -8.54 7.19
CA GLY A 221 3.71 -8.08 6.22
C GLY A 221 5.02 -8.81 6.44
N VAL A 222 6.06 -8.41 5.73
CA VAL A 222 7.41 -8.97 5.92
C VAL A 222 7.97 -8.47 7.25
N ASN A 223 8.30 -9.41 8.13
CA ASN A 223 9.06 -9.09 9.35
C ASN A 223 10.50 -8.72 8.96
N ASP A 224 11.22 -8.06 9.85
CA ASP A 224 12.57 -7.53 9.63
C ASP A 224 13.58 -8.57 9.12
N VAL A 225 13.36 -9.04 7.89
CA VAL A 225 14.16 -10.04 7.18
C VAL A 225 14.20 -9.76 5.68
N PHE A 226 15.29 -10.12 5.02
CA PHE A 226 15.30 -10.22 3.57
C PHE A 226 14.54 -11.45 3.11
N THR A 227 13.73 -11.30 2.08
CA THR A 227 12.96 -12.38 1.47
C THR A 227 13.81 -13.13 0.44
N GLU A 228 13.43 -14.36 0.11
CA GLU A 228 14.20 -15.21 -0.80
C GLU A 228 13.53 -15.36 -2.19
N SER A 229 14.26 -15.95 -3.15
CA SER A 229 13.73 -16.26 -4.48
C SER A 229 12.74 -17.44 -4.43
N GLY A 230 11.63 -17.31 -5.15
CA GLY A 230 10.59 -18.33 -5.28
C GLY A 230 9.48 -17.86 -6.19
N SER A 231 8.38 -18.60 -6.33
CA SER A 231 7.19 -18.01 -6.93
C SER A 231 6.60 -16.96 -6.00
N ALA A 232 6.01 -15.88 -6.54
CA ALA A 232 5.47 -14.81 -5.72
C ALA A 232 4.46 -15.32 -4.67
N THR A 233 3.64 -16.31 -5.03
CA THR A 233 2.68 -16.92 -4.11
C THR A 233 3.36 -17.66 -2.97
N GLU A 234 4.34 -18.54 -3.26
CA GLU A 234 5.07 -19.30 -2.22
C GLU A 234 5.87 -18.38 -1.29
N VAL A 235 6.50 -17.34 -1.85
CA VAL A 235 7.24 -16.34 -1.05
C VAL A 235 6.29 -15.61 -0.13
N LYS A 236 5.18 -15.08 -0.63
CA LYS A 236 4.15 -14.41 0.19
C LYS A 236 3.64 -15.30 1.31
N GLU A 237 3.29 -16.54 0.99
CA GLU A 237 2.81 -17.53 1.96
C GLU A 237 3.84 -17.82 3.05
N LYS A 238 5.09 -18.07 2.68
CA LYS A 238 6.20 -18.31 3.61
C LYS A 238 6.44 -17.17 4.56
N TYR A 239 6.33 -15.92 4.09
CA TYR A 239 6.53 -14.72 4.92
C TYR A 239 5.25 -14.22 5.59
N GLY A 240 4.22 -15.05 5.65
CA GLY A 240 3.06 -14.84 6.51
C GLY A 240 1.89 -14.10 5.88
N LEU A 241 1.95 -13.80 4.57
CA LEU A 241 0.79 -13.28 3.82
C LEU A 241 -0.10 -14.47 3.40
N ASN A 242 -0.76 -15.09 4.36
CA ASN A 242 -1.62 -16.25 4.17
C ASN A 242 -2.88 -16.17 5.04
N ILE A 243 -3.90 -16.97 4.68
CA ILE A 243 -5.23 -16.96 5.32
C ILE A 243 -5.14 -17.41 6.79
N GLU A 244 -4.34 -18.43 7.06
CA GLU A 244 -4.18 -18.97 8.41
C GLU A 244 -3.66 -17.90 9.39
N ASN A 245 -2.64 -17.14 8.97
CA ASN A 245 -2.09 -16.07 9.78
C ASN A 245 -3.10 -14.93 10.01
N ILE A 246 -3.93 -14.61 9.00
CA ILE A 246 -5.02 -13.62 9.15
C ILE A 246 -5.99 -14.07 10.24
N ILE A 247 -6.46 -15.31 10.16
CA ILE A 247 -7.37 -15.88 11.15
C ILE A 247 -6.75 -15.86 12.54
N ASN A 248 -5.53 -16.40 12.68
CA ASN A 248 -4.83 -16.50 13.95
C ASN A 248 -4.62 -15.13 14.61
N LYS A 249 -4.26 -14.11 13.83
CA LYS A 249 -4.07 -12.74 14.33
C LYS A 249 -5.38 -12.14 14.83
N VAL A 250 -6.47 -12.25 14.05
CA VAL A 250 -7.77 -11.70 14.46
C VAL A 250 -8.30 -12.44 15.69
N GLU A 251 -8.32 -13.77 15.69
CA GLU A 251 -8.76 -14.57 16.83
C GLU A 251 -7.93 -14.32 18.09
N GLY A 252 -6.62 -14.11 17.93
CA GLY A 252 -5.72 -13.78 19.03
C GLY A 252 -6.00 -12.43 19.67
N MET A 253 -6.45 -11.44 18.89
CA MET A 253 -6.80 -10.12 19.40
C MET A 253 -8.23 -10.06 19.99
N LEU A 254 -9.12 -10.99 19.61
CA LEU A 254 -10.50 -11.03 20.10
C LEU A 254 -10.67 -11.80 21.41
N LYS A 255 -9.67 -12.57 21.81
CA LYS A 255 -9.62 -13.29 23.12
C LYS A 255 -9.21 -12.37 24.24
#